data_36f2c98237103d70ecf8de38eaaa512d
#
_entry.id   36f2c98237103d70ecf8de38eaaa512d
#
_cell.length_a   1.000
_cell.length_b   1.000
_cell.length_c   1.000
_cell.angle_alpha   90.00
_cell.angle_beta   90.00
_cell.angle_gamma   90.00
#
_symmetry.space_group_name_H-M   'P 1'
#
loop_
_entity.id
_entity.type
_entity.pdbx_description
1 polymer ?
#
loop_
_entity_poly.entity_id
_entity_poly.type
_entity_poly.pdbx_seq_one_letter_code
_entity_poly.pdbx_strand_id
1 'polypeptide(L)'
;MARLNKRVKLYIVRSLATYETPSETARGVQEEFGITVTKQQCEAYDPTKKTGQDLSEEFKTEFYRVRKEMNDNLSAIPIANIAYRLKRLQRFIDHEQFKENPVIVPSLLEQAAKEVGGLYTNRKEITGAGGGPVKTETTEKPPAPVYTPEELDKLSPQELSRLVINGKL
;
A
#
# COMPACT_ATOMS: atom_id res chain seq x y z
N MET A 1 -36.03 -12.27 10.83
CA MET A 1 -35.07 -11.85 9.80
C MET A 1 -35.22 -12.76 8.58
N ALA A 2 -35.32 -12.23 7.39
CA ALA A 2 -35.39 -13.03 6.18
C ALA A 2 -34.09 -13.84 6.03
N ARG A 3 -34.21 -15.15 5.81
CA ARG A 3 -33.05 -16.03 5.62
C ARG A 3 -32.47 -15.74 4.24
N LEU A 4 -31.33 -15.05 4.18
CA LEU A 4 -30.65 -14.73 2.94
C LEU A 4 -30.24 -16.01 2.22
N ASN A 5 -30.48 -16.10 0.92
CA ASN A 5 -30.02 -17.21 0.10
C ASN A 5 -28.50 -17.14 -0.13
N LYS A 6 -27.89 -18.22 -0.57
CA LYS A 6 -26.44 -18.31 -0.75
C LYS A 6 -25.91 -17.28 -1.76
N ARG A 7 -26.67 -16.97 -2.81
CA ARG A 7 -26.26 -16.00 -3.84
C ARG A 7 -26.13 -14.60 -3.26
N VAL A 8 -27.10 -14.15 -2.45
CA VAL A 8 -27.06 -12.85 -1.78
C VAL A 8 -25.90 -12.79 -0.77
N LYS A 9 -25.68 -13.86 0.00
CA LYS A 9 -24.56 -13.92 0.96
C LYS A 9 -23.21 -13.79 0.24
N LEU A 10 -23.02 -14.49 -0.87
CA LEU A 10 -21.81 -14.39 -1.68
C LEU A 10 -21.61 -12.99 -2.28
N TYR A 11 -22.68 -12.35 -2.72
CA TYR A 11 -22.63 -10.95 -3.16
C TYR A 11 -22.11 -10.04 -2.04
N ILE A 12 -22.71 -10.13 -0.83
CA ILE A 12 -22.28 -9.34 0.33
C ILE A 12 -20.79 -9.56 0.64
N VAL A 13 -20.35 -10.83 0.69
CA VAL A 13 -18.96 -11.19 0.95
C VAL A 13 -18.01 -10.58 -0.08
N ARG A 14 -18.35 -10.66 -1.37
CA ARG A 14 -17.53 -10.14 -2.47
C ARG A 14 -17.46 -8.62 -2.46
N SER A 15 -18.60 -7.93 -2.26
CA SER A 15 -18.65 -6.46 -2.16
C SER A 15 -17.76 -5.95 -1.02
N LEU A 16 -17.85 -6.56 0.17
CA LEU A 16 -17.00 -6.20 1.29
C LEU A 16 -15.52 -6.53 1.04
N ALA A 17 -15.25 -7.62 0.31
CA ALA A 17 -13.89 -7.98 -0.08
C ALA A 17 -13.26 -6.95 -1.04
N THR A 18 -14.05 -6.27 -1.87
CA THR A 18 -13.61 -5.19 -2.77
C THR A 18 -13.62 -3.80 -2.13
N TYR A 19 -13.62 -3.74 -0.79
CA TYR A 19 -13.58 -2.51 0.01
C TYR A 19 -14.85 -1.64 -0.04
N GLU A 20 -15.97 -2.18 -0.51
CA GLU A 20 -17.24 -1.48 -0.35
C GLU A 20 -17.63 -1.38 1.12
N THR A 21 -18.25 -0.28 1.49
CA THR A 21 -18.77 -0.11 2.85
C THR A 21 -20.02 -0.98 3.07
N PRO A 22 -20.34 -1.38 4.30
CA PRO A 22 -21.57 -2.12 4.60
C PRO A 22 -22.84 -1.44 4.14
N SER A 23 -22.85 -0.10 4.08
CA SER A 23 -23.99 0.71 3.61
C SER A 23 -24.12 0.65 2.09
N GLU A 24 -23.02 0.72 1.35
CA GLU A 24 -22.98 0.56 -0.11
C GLU A 24 -23.38 -0.86 -0.49
N THR A 25 -22.80 -1.86 0.19
CA THR A 25 -23.17 -3.28 0.01
C THR A 25 -24.68 -3.50 0.24
N ALA A 26 -25.27 -2.92 1.30
CA ALA A 26 -26.69 -3.05 1.56
C ALA A 26 -27.55 -2.44 0.44
N ARG A 27 -27.13 -1.28 -0.09
CA ARG A 27 -27.78 -0.65 -1.25
C ARG A 27 -27.65 -1.52 -2.50
N GLY A 28 -26.46 -2.05 -2.79
CA GLY A 28 -26.25 -2.95 -3.92
C GLY A 28 -27.08 -4.23 -3.85
N VAL A 29 -27.29 -4.80 -2.65
CA VAL A 29 -28.20 -5.94 -2.45
C VAL A 29 -29.65 -5.56 -2.79
N GLN A 30 -30.07 -4.37 -2.41
CA GLN A 30 -31.43 -3.89 -2.74
C GLN A 30 -31.59 -3.68 -4.25
N GLU A 31 -30.58 -3.11 -4.91
CA GLU A 31 -30.60 -2.84 -6.36
C GLU A 31 -30.57 -4.14 -7.19
N GLU A 32 -29.72 -5.09 -6.81
CA GLU A 32 -29.49 -6.32 -7.59
C GLU A 32 -30.54 -7.41 -7.31
N PHE A 33 -31.00 -7.54 -6.06
CA PHE A 33 -31.86 -8.65 -5.62
C PHE A 33 -33.25 -8.22 -5.13
N GLY A 34 -33.51 -6.91 -5.00
CA GLY A 34 -34.76 -6.41 -4.45
C GLY A 34 -34.96 -6.74 -2.95
N ILE A 35 -33.88 -7.10 -2.24
CA ILE A 35 -33.92 -7.52 -0.83
C ILE A 35 -33.33 -6.44 0.04
N THR A 36 -34.08 -6.01 1.05
CA THR A 36 -33.57 -5.06 2.04
C THR A 36 -32.76 -5.78 3.11
N VAL A 37 -31.50 -5.39 3.27
CA VAL A 37 -30.59 -5.82 4.33
C VAL A 37 -30.07 -4.62 5.10
N THR A 38 -29.75 -4.79 6.39
CA THR A 38 -29.16 -3.72 7.18
C THR A 38 -27.64 -3.72 7.05
N LYS A 39 -27.01 -2.57 7.32
CA LYS A 39 -25.53 -2.48 7.38
C LYS A 39 -24.94 -3.45 8.40
N GLN A 40 -25.59 -3.65 9.55
CA GLN A 40 -25.15 -4.59 10.57
C GLN A 40 -25.21 -6.04 10.09
N GLN A 41 -26.23 -6.39 9.29
CA GLN A 41 -26.27 -7.71 8.66
C GLN A 41 -25.13 -7.91 7.65
N CYS A 42 -24.79 -6.87 6.89
CA CYS A 42 -23.64 -6.92 5.98
C CYS A 42 -22.32 -7.05 6.76
N GLU A 43 -22.14 -6.30 7.85
CA GLU A 43 -20.93 -6.37 8.69
C GLU A 43 -20.64 -7.78 9.23
N ALA A 44 -21.67 -8.59 9.48
CA ALA A 44 -21.50 -9.98 9.92
C ALA A 44 -20.86 -10.89 8.85
N TYR A 45 -20.74 -10.42 7.62
CA TYR A 45 -20.05 -11.12 6.52
C TYR A 45 -18.62 -10.61 6.27
N ASP A 46 -18.11 -9.71 7.11
CA ASP A 46 -16.73 -9.22 7.05
C ASP A 46 -15.87 -9.94 8.10
N PRO A 47 -15.04 -10.92 7.71
CA PRO A 47 -14.22 -11.69 8.65
C PRO A 47 -13.11 -10.84 9.32
N THR A 48 -12.85 -9.64 8.86
CA THR A 48 -11.87 -8.72 9.47
C THR A 48 -12.45 -7.99 10.67
N LYS A 49 -13.78 -8.03 10.85
CA LYS A 49 -14.49 -7.41 11.97
C LYS A 49 -14.91 -8.43 13.02
N LYS A 50 -15.08 -7.96 14.25
CA LYS A 50 -15.53 -8.80 15.38
C LYS A 50 -16.85 -9.53 15.09
N THR A 51 -17.78 -8.85 14.42
CA THR A 51 -19.11 -9.40 14.07
C THR A 51 -19.08 -10.51 13.03
N GLY A 52 -17.99 -10.62 12.25
CA GLY A 52 -17.82 -11.63 11.21
C GLY A 52 -16.87 -12.77 11.58
N GLN A 53 -16.41 -12.86 12.84
CA GLN A 53 -15.48 -13.90 13.26
C GLN A 53 -16.05 -15.32 13.13
N ASP A 54 -17.36 -15.47 13.36
CA ASP A 54 -18.09 -16.74 13.29
C ASP A 54 -18.58 -17.07 11.86
N LEU A 55 -18.14 -16.31 10.85
CA LEU A 55 -18.48 -16.58 9.45
C LEU A 55 -17.94 -17.95 9.03
N SER A 56 -18.74 -18.73 8.26
CA SER A 56 -18.31 -20.04 7.81
C SER A 56 -17.04 -19.97 6.95
N GLU A 57 -16.22 -21.01 6.99
CA GLU A 57 -14.95 -21.09 6.28
C GLU A 57 -15.10 -20.92 4.74
N GLU A 58 -16.23 -21.35 4.18
CA GLU A 58 -16.55 -21.15 2.76
C GLU A 58 -16.56 -19.64 2.42
N PHE A 59 -17.23 -18.82 3.22
CA PHE A 59 -17.33 -17.37 2.98
C PHE A 59 -16.03 -16.65 3.34
N LYS A 60 -15.30 -17.09 4.36
CA LYS A 60 -13.98 -16.53 4.66
C LYS A 60 -13.00 -16.77 3.51
N THR A 61 -12.95 -18.00 2.99
CA THR A 61 -12.10 -18.35 1.84
C THR A 61 -12.44 -17.50 0.63
N GLU A 62 -13.72 -17.33 0.31
CA GLU A 62 -14.16 -16.50 -0.80
C GLU A 62 -13.80 -15.03 -0.58
N PHE A 63 -13.97 -14.49 0.63
CA PHE A 63 -13.58 -13.13 0.98
C PHE A 63 -12.10 -12.87 0.71
N TYR A 64 -11.22 -13.72 1.25
CA TYR A 64 -9.78 -13.54 1.09
C TYR A 64 -9.30 -13.79 -0.33
N ARG A 65 -9.94 -14.69 -1.07
CA ARG A 65 -9.68 -14.90 -2.50
C ARG A 65 -9.94 -13.62 -3.30
N VAL A 66 -11.14 -13.04 -3.17
CA VAL A 66 -11.54 -11.82 -3.89
C VAL A 66 -10.69 -10.61 -3.45
N ARG A 67 -10.40 -10.49 -2.14
CA ARG A 67 -9.53 -9.44 -1.61
C ARG A 67 -8.13 -9.50 -2.21
N LYS A 68 -7.59 -10.71 -2.33
CA LYS A 68 -6.29 -10.92 -2.95
C LYS A 68 -6.31 -10.56 -4.43
N GLU A 69 -7.29 -11.05 -5.19
CA GLU A 69 -7.44 -10.70 -6.62
C GLU A 69 -7.54 -9.18 -6.83
N MET A 70 -8.31 -8.47 -5.98
CA MET A 70 -8.43 -7.02 -6.04
C MET A 70 -7.10 -6.32 -5.77
N ASN A 71 -6.34 -6.78 -4.78
CA ASN A 71 -5.04 -6.21 -4.43
C ASN A 71 -3.96 -6.52 -5.49
N ASP A 72 -3.99 -7.70 -6.08
CA ASP A 72 -3.04 -8.11 -7.12
C ASP A 72 -3.31 -7.36 -8.44
N ASN A 73 -4.54 -6.90 -8.67
CA ASN A 73 -4.96 -6.20 -9.88
C ASN A 73 -5.35 -4.73 -9.62
N LEU A 74 -4.49 -3.98 -8.95
CA LEU A 74 -4.71 -2.55 -8.66
C LEU A 74 -4.88 -1.70 -9.93
N SER A 75 -4.30 -2.12 -11.06
CA SER A 75 -4.45 -1.43 -12.34
C SER A 75 -5.89 -1.40 -12.86
N ALA A 76 -6.75 -2.32 -12.41
CA ALA A 76 -8.18 -2.32 -12.72
C ALA A 76 -8.95 -1.19 -12.02
N ILE A 77 -8.38 -0.59 -10.97
CA ILE A 77 -8.98 0.53 -10.25
C ILE A 77 -8.71 1.81 -11.04
N PRO A 78 -9.74 2.53 -11.54
CA PRO A 78 -9.52 3.70 -12.40
C PRO A 78 -8.59 4.75 -11.79
N ILE A 79 -8.69 5.01 -10.48
CA ILE A 79 -7.85 6.00 -9.79
C ILE A 79 -6.37 5.59 -9.71
N ALA A 80 -6.02 4.32 -9.89
CA ALA A 80 -4.63 3.88 -9.98
C ALA A 80 -3.97 4.30 -11.32
N ASN A 81 -4.78 4.60 -12.34
CA ASN A 81 -4.31 5.04 -13.64
C ASN A 81 -4.06 6.55 -13.66
N ILE A 82 -2.82 6.96 -13.98
CA ILE A 82 -2.43 8.39 -14.04
C ILE A 82 -3.29 9.20 -15.04
N ALA A 83 -3.58 8.63 -16.21
CA ALA A 83 -4.38 9.32 -17.23
C ALA A 83 -5.82 9.56 -16.73
N TYR A 84 -6.39 8.61 -15.98
CA TYR A 84 -7.69 8.80 -15.36
C TYR A 84 -7.66 9.91 -14.30
N ARG A 85 -6.64 9.94 -13.42
CA ARG A 85 -6.50 10.97 -12.39
C ARG A 85 -6.36 12.35 -13.02
N LEU A 86 -5.48 12.51 -14.02
CA LEU A 86 -5.30 13.77 -14.74
C LEU A 86 -6.59 14.24 -15.43
N LYS A 87 -7.34 13.31 -16.05
CA LYS A 87 -8.63 13.64 -16.67
C LYS A 87 -9.68 14.09 -15.64
N ARG A 88 -9.65 13.51 -14.42
CA ARG A 88 -10.52 13.96 -13.33
C ARG A 88 -10.12 15.33 -12.81
N LEU A 89 -8.82 15.60 -12.61
CA LEU A 89 -8.32 16.91 -12.20
C LEU A 89 -8.71 17.98 -13.22
N GLN A 90 -8.52 17.71 -14.53
CA GLN A 90 -8.95 18.62 -15.60
C GLN A 90 -10.44 18.98 -15.51
N ARG A 91 -11.31 17.98 -15.32
CA ARG A 91 -12.75 18.25 -15.18
C ARG A 91 -13.10 19.12 -13.98
N PHE A 92 -12.36 19.00 -12.87
CA PHE A 92 -12.54 19.89 -11.73
C PHE A 92 -12.09 21.33 -12.01
N ILE A 93 -10.95 21.50 -12.70
CA ILE A 93 -10.44 22.81 -13.09
C ILE A 93 -11.41 23.52 -14.04
N ASP A 94 -12.00 22.80 -15.01
CA ASP A 94 -12.92 23.33 -16.01
C ASP A 94 -14.35 23.55 -15.47
N HIS A 95 -14.65 23.04 -14.26
CA HIS A 95 -15.99 23.15 -13.70
C HIS A 95 -16.31 24.59 -13.29
N GLU A 96 -17.47 25.11 -13.72
CA GLU A 96 -17.91 26.49 -13.48
C GLU A 96 -17.78 26.95 -12.02
N GLN A 97 -18.03 26.07 -11.07
CA GLN A 97 -17.93 26.36 -9.64
C GLN A 97 -16.48 26.59 -9.15
N PHE A 98 -15.49 26.01 -9.82
CA PHE A 98 -14.11 25.98 -9.34
C PHE A 98 -13.12 26.72 -10.23
N LYS A 99 -13.42 26.96 -11.51
CA LYS A 99 -12.50 27.50 -12.51
C LYS A 99 -11.83 28.83 -12.14
N GLU A 100 -12.49 29.64 -11.32
CA GLU A 100 -11.99 30.95 -10.87
C GLU A 100 -11.55 30.94 -9.39
N ASN A 101 -11.53 29.77 -8.75
CA ASN A 101 -11.16 29.69 -7.34
C ASN A 101 -9.64 29.80 -7.17
N PRO A 102 -9.12 30.87 -6.52
CA PRO A 102 -7.68 31.14 -6.45
C PRO A 102 -6.92 30.17 -5.52
N VAL A 103 -7.62 29.33 -4.76
CA VAL A 103 -7.03 28.33 -3.86
C VAL A 103 -7.12 26.94 -4.48
N ILE A 104 -8.27 26.58 -5.01
CA ILE A 104 -8.53 25.24 -5.54
C ILE A 104 -7.75 25.00 -6.84
N VAL A 105 -7.80 25.92 -7.80
CA VAL A 105 -7.17 25.74 -9.12
C VAL A 105 -5.65 25.55 -9.00
N PRO A 106 -4.89 26.39 -8.27
CA PRO A 106 -3.46 26.16 -8.09
C PRO A 106 -3.14 24.82 -7.42
N SER A 107 -3.94 24.42 -6.43
CA SER A 107 -3.76 23.12 -5.74
C SER A 107 -3.98 21.93 -6.69
N LEU A 108 -4.99 21.97 -7.54
CA LEU A 108 -5.25 20.93 -8.54
C LEU A 108 -4.15 20.87 -9.61
N LEU A 109 -3.63 22.03 -10.03
CA LEU A 109 -2.49 22.12 -10.98
C LEU A 109 -1.21 21.57 -10.35
N GLU A 110 -0.95 21.88 -9.08
CA GLU A 110 0.17 21.31 -8.34
C GLU A 110 0.04 19.78 -8.24
N GLN A 111 -1.15 19.27 -7.94
CA GLN A 111 -1.40 17.84 -7.91
C GLN A 111 -1.16 17.20 -9.28
N ALA A 112 -1.65 17.80 -10.35
CA ALA A 112 -1.41 17.32 -11.72
C ALA A 112 0.09 17.29 -12.06
N ALA A 113 0.84 18.30 -11.66
CA ALA A 113 2.28 18.36 -11.86
C ALA A 113 3.03 17.26 -11.07
N LYS A 114 2.60 16.96 -9.84
CA LYS A 114 3.14 15.84 -9.04
C LYS A 114 2.88 14.49 -9.69
N GLU A 115 1.69 14.30 -10.29
CA GLU A 115 1.33 13.06 -10.98
C GLU A 115 2.19 12.80 -12.23
N VAL A 116 2.47 13.83 -13.00
CA VAL A 116 3.28 13.70 -14.23
C VAL A 116 4.78 13.62 -13.93
N GLY A 117 5.21 14.22 -12.82
CA GLY A 117 6.61 14.49 -12.53
C GLY A 117 7.14 15.65 -13.40
N GLY A 118 7.95 16.51 -12.87
CA GLY A 118 8.53 17.63 -13.61
C GLY A 118 8.86 18.83 -12.72
N LEU A 119 8.71 20.04 -13.26
CA LEU A 119 9.17 21.30 -12.66
C LEU A 119 8.72 21.61 -11.22
N TYR A 120 7.58 21.03 -10.79
CA TYR A 120 7.07 21.19 -9.41
C TYR A 120 7.50 20.07 -8.45
N THR A 121 8.18 19.04 -8.94
CA THR A 121 8.84 18.09 -8.07
C THR A 121 10.24 18.65 -7.77
N ASN A 122 10.57 18.80 -6.49
CA ASN A 122 11.94 19.04 -6.04
C ASN A 122 12.81 17.80 -6.33
N ARG A 123 12.88 17.39 -7.59
CA ARG A 123 13.78 16.35 -8.05
C ARG A 123 15.19 16.89 -7.97
N LYS A 124 15.85 16.63 -6.84
CA LYS A 124 17.26 16.96 -6.69
C LYS A 124 18.03 15.86 -7.42
N GLU A 125 18.47 16.15 -8.63
CA GLU A 125 19.38 15.28 -9.34
C GLU A 125 20.76 15.46 -8.71
N ILE A 126 21.20 14.44 -7.97
CA ILE A 126 22.52 14.44 -7.37
C ILE A 126 23.47 13.89 -8.44
N THR A 127 24.20 14.78 -9.10
CA THR A 127 25.24 14.44 -10.07
C THR A 127 26.62 14.65 -9.43
N GLY A 128 27.60 13.87 -9.84
CA GLY A 128 29.00 14.09 -9.50
C GLY A 128 29.55 15.36 -10.16
N ALA A 129 30.77 15.75 -9.84
CA ALA A 129 31.45 16.90 -10.41
C ALA A 129 31.44 16.84 -11.95
N GLY A 130 30.96 17.92 -12.60
CA GLY A 130 30.83 17.99 -14.05
C GLY A 130 29.63 17.26 -14.64
N GLY A 131 28.60 16.91 -13.84
CA GLY A 131 27.38 16.23 -14.33
C GLY A 131 27.53 14.72 -14.54
N GLY A 132 28.65 14.14 -14.15
CA GLY A 132 28.89 12.70 -14.23
C GLY A 132 28.24 11.89 -13.09
N PRO A 133 28.35 10.55 -13.11
CA PRO A 133 27.83 9.71 -12.03
C PRO A 133 28.52 10.02 -10.70
N VAL A 134 27.76 9.98 -9.60
CA VAL A 134 28.31 10.12 -8.24
C VAL A 134 29.27 8.97 -7.99
N LYS A 135 30.54 9.29 -7.74
CA LYS A 135 31.50 8.27 -7.27
C LYS A 135 31.19 7.97 -5.81
N THR A 136 30.63 6.82 -5.56
CA THR A 136 30.45 6.31 -4.20
C THR A 136 31.75 5.61 -3.82
N GLU A 137 32.58 6.26 -3.01
CA GLU A 137 33.69 5.56 -2.35
C GLU A 137 33.09 4.67 -1.28
N THR A 138 32.89 3.40 -1.62
CA THR A 138 32.60 2.39 -0.60
C THR A 138 33.93 2.12 0.10
N THR A 139 34.13 2.71 1.26
CA THR A 139 35.21 2.30 2.16
C THR A 139 34.82 0.92 2.67
N GLU A 140 35.12 -0.10 1.89
CA GLU A 140 35.06 -1.46 2.42
C GLU A 140 36.11 -1.54 3.53
N LYS A 141 35.60 -1.52 4.76
CA LYS A 141 36.44 -1.84 5.91
C LYS A 141 36.95 -3.24 5.69
N PRO A 142 38.28 -3.44 5.62
CA PRO A 142 38.81 -4.78 5.39
C PRO A 142 38.14 -5.74 6.40
N PRO A 143 37.78 -6.95 5.98
CA PRO A 143 37.16 -7.91 6.87
C PRO A 143 38.04 -8.07 8.10
N ALA A 144 37.41 -8.05 9.27
CA ALA A 144 38.14 -8.27 10.51
C ALA A 144 38.91 -9.60 10.40
N PRO A 145 40.20 -9.65 10.81
CA PRO A 145 40.98 -10.87 10.75
C PRO A 145 40.25 -11.98 11.52
N VAL A 146 40.00 -13.10 10.85
CA VAL A 146 39.34 -14.27 11.45
C VAL A 146 40.47 -15.14 11.98
N TYR A 147 40.56 -15.29 13.30
CA TYR A 147 41.55 -16.15 13.96
C TYR A 147 40.93 -17.52 14.20
N THR A 148 41.70 -18.56 13.91
CA THR A 148 41.34 -19.94 14.24
C THR A 148 41.51 -20.22 15.75
N PRO A 149 40.79 -21.19 16.33
CA PRO A 149 40.95 -21.55 17.74
C PRO A 149 42.40 -21.86 18.13
N GLU A 150 43.15 -22.50 17.23
CA GLU A 150 44.54 -22.86 17.44
C GLU A 150 45.48 -21.64 17.43
N GLU A 151 45.12 -20.56 16.74
CA GLU A 151 45.86 -19.31 16.75
C GLU A 151 45.56 -18.50 18.02
N LEU A 152 44.31 -18.54 18.48
CA LEU A 152 43.91 -17.89 19.74
C LEU A 152 44.59 -18.52 20.96
N ASP A 153 44.75 -19.84 20.97
CA ASP A 153 45.40 -20.58 22.06
C ASP A 153 46.92 -20.26 22.20
N LYS A 154 47.54 -19.74 21.14
CA LYS A 154 48.94 -19.33 21.16
C LYS A 154 49.18 -17.91 21.64
N LEU A 155 48.13 -17.12 21.81
CA LEU A 155 48.21 -15.73 22.23
C LEU A 155 48.31 -15.61 23.75
N SER A 156 49.15 -14.67 24.18
CA SER A 156 49.24 -14.32 25.59
C SER A 156 47.95 -13.66 26.11
N PRO A 157 47.66 -13.70 27.41
CA PRO A 157 46.48 -13.03 28.00
C PRO A 157 46.39 -11.54 27.69
N GLN A 158 47.55 -10.88 27.47
CA GLN A 158 47.60 -9.46 27.14
C GLN A 158 47.20 -9.20 25.69
N GLU A 159 47.62 -10.07 24.76
CA GLU A 159 47.26 -10.00 23.34
C GLU A 159 45.81 -10.35 23.13
N LEU A 160 45.27 -11.35 23.82
CA LEU A 160 43.84 -11.66 23.83
C LEU A 160 43.00 -10.47 24.30
N SER A 161 43.42 -9.79 25.36
CA SER A 161 42.73 -8.58 25.85
C SER A 161 42.75 -7.45 24.81
N ARG A 162 43.88 -7.25 24.09
CA ARG A 162 43.98 -6.25 23.02
C ARG A 162 43.07 -6.60 21.84
N LEU A 163 43.03 -7.88 21.47
CA LEU A 163 42.17 -8.35 20.38
C LEU A 163 40.70 -8.11 20.66
N VAL A 164 40.27 -8.36 21.91
CA VAL A 164 38.86 -8.13 22.35
C VAL A 164 38.52 -6.65 22.34
N ILE A 165 39.45 -5.77 22.77
CA ILE A 165 39.19 -4.33 22.89
C ILE A 165 39.28 -3.62 21.53
N ASN A 166 40.26 -3.96 20.72
CA ASN A 166 40.61 -3.23 19.50
C ASN A 166 40.26 -3.97 18.20
N GLY A 167 39.84 -5.24 18.28
CA GLY A 167 39.54 -6.11 17.12
C GLY A 167 40.77 -6.46 16.28
N LYS A 168 42.00 -6.25 16.78
CA LYS A 168 43.31 -6.60 16.15
C LYS A 168 44.38 -6.76 17.18
N LEU A 169 45.44 -7.54 16.86
CA LEU A 169 46.63 -7.73 17.67
C LEU A 169 47.53 -6.51 17.71
#